data_13db0edd5438bd4fe7167ad7dfa47b50
#
_entry.id   13db0edd5438bd4fe7167ad7dfa47b50
#
_cell.length_a   1.000
_cell.length_b   1.000
_cell.length_c   1.000
_cell.angle_alpha   90.00
_cell.angle_beta   90.00
_cell.angle_gamma   90.00
#
_symmetry.space_group_name_H-M   'P 1'
#
loop_
_entity.id
_entity.type
_entity.pdbx_description
1 polymer ?
#
loop_
_entity_poly.entity_id
_entity_poly.type
_entity_poly.pdbx_seq_one_letter_code
_entity_poly.pdbx_strand_id
1 'polypeptide(L)'
;MNTKFHFLILLMCCSFLGYAQVKPTQKDSAAMYRNIEKYSKKRGFTKFLHKLVFEPTEKKRANPIREPQKRVYKKYEGKIVRNINIETLDPFGFSVSDTTKKARNWAERTGNRFHVKTKVLAIKNLLLIKRNKPLDSLLVKESERLIRSQRYIRQVIITAEPVAANSDSVDVYIRALDSWSIIPKVSASTSRTNIEITERNFLGTGHELSNRFINRNEDGKNAYRMIYTVPNIMNTFIKSRVFYENDLDNNYSKGVSIERPFFSPFTRWAGGVAFEQIFRKDTLQDPLGEYAIQNFKYNSQDYWGGHSFRIFKGNTEDDRTSNLIFAGRYLNVNYSETPSIVYDSIKFYSDEKFYLAGIGISSRQFVEDEYIFNYGIVEDVPVGKIYGITSGYQIKNGVGRLYAGARAAYGNYFKWGYLSTNFEYGTFFRDSKAEQTAFSFAANYFTNLIQLGDRWKMRQFIKPQLILGTNRLDSNGDYLTINENSHFQSNFGSGNFGRNGAGIPGFNSAVYGTKKVVLSLQTQFYSPWDLWGFRLNPYFNFTAAMLGTEQVGLTQSKLYSSVGAGVIISNDFLVFNSFQISFSYYPSIPGDGSGIIKTNSFQSEDFGFQDFELGKPRTIIYK
;
A
#
# COMPACT_ATOMS: atom_id res chain seq x y z
N MET A 1 0.43 -37.26 15.78
CA MET A 1 -0.08 -36.49 14.60
C MET A 1 -1.54 -36.26 14.85
N ASN A 2 -1.90 -35.02 15.21
CA ASN A 2 -3.18 -34.71 15.91
C ASN A 2 -4.40 -34.69 15.00
N THR A 3 -5.44 -35.40 15.40
CA THR A 3 -6.81 -35.44 14.81
C THR A 3 -7.40 -34.06 14.49
N LYS A 4 -6.96 -33.00 15.16
CA LYS A 4 -7.37 -31.60 14.90
C LYS A 4 -6.86 -31.04 13.55
N PHE A 5 -5.75 -31.55 13.05
CA PHE A 5 -5.20 -31.14 11.76
C PHE A 5 -5.98 -31.72 10.58
N HIS A 6 -6.47 -32.95 10.72
CA HIS A 6 -7.32 -33.61 9.74
C HIS A 6 -8.69 -32.98 9.65
N PHE A 7 -9.22 -32.47 10.79
CA PHE A 7 -10.49 -31.76 10.82
C PHE A 7 -10.41 -30.40 10.10
N LEU A 8 -9.27 -29.73 10.19
CA LEU A 8 -9.04 -28.45 9.49
C LEU A 8 -8.93 -28.64 7.97
N ILE A 9 -8.27 -29.71 7.54
CA ILE A 9 -8.18 -30.09 6.11
C ILE A 9 -9.55 -30.52 5.60
N LEU A 10 -10.33 -31.24 6.39
CA LEU A 10 -11.70 -31.66 6.04
C LEU A 10 -12.64 -30.44 5.92
N LEU A 11 -12.52 -29.46 6.81
CA LEU A 11 -13.29 -28.20 6.72
C LEU A 11 -12.92 -27.37 5.48
N MET A 12 -11.66 -27.39 5.08
CA MET A 12 -11.16 -26.80 3.84
C MET A 12 -11.69 -27.51 2.60
N CYS A 13 -11.84 -28.84 2.65
CA CYS A 13 -12.39 -29.64 1.56
C CYS A 13 -13.92 -29.57 1.49
N CYS A 14 -14.64 -29.42 2.60
CA CYS A 14 -16.10 -29.30 2.64
C CYS A 14 -16.62 -27.98 2.07
N SER A 15 -15.79 -26.93 1.99
CA SER A 15 -16.16 -25.71 1.29
C SER A 15 -16.28 -25.88 -0.25
N PHE A 16 -15.84 -27.02 -0.80
CA PHE A 16 -15.94 -27.33 -2.22
C PHE A 16 -17.23 -28.07 -2.63
N LEU A 17 -18.09 -28.48 -1.70
CA LEU A 17 -19.26 -29.33 -1.99
C LEU A 17 -20.62 -28.68 -1.77
N GLY A 18 -20.68 -27.36 -1.60
CA GLY A 18 -21.94 -26.63 -1.49
C GLY A 18 -22.60 -26.36 -2.84
N TYR A 19 -23.18 -27.35 -3.49
CA TYR A 19 -24.16 -27.15 -4.58
C TYR A 19 -25.48 -26.63 -4.02
N ALA A 20 -25.62 -25.33 -3.92
CA ALA A 20 -26.92 -24.69 -3.74
C ALA A 20 -27.37 -24.10 -5.09
N GLN A 21 -28.11 -24.89 -5.85
CA GLN A 21 -28.90 -24.38 -6.98
C GLN A 21 -30.09 -23.59 -6.43
N VAL A 22 -29.96 -22.28 -6.35
CA VAL A 22 -31.11 -21.37 -6.40
C VAL A 22 -30.85 -20.42 -7.56
N LYS A 23 -31.64 -20.52 -8.60
CA LYS A 23 -31.72 -19.55 -9.69
C LYS A 23 -32.39 -18.28 -9.14
N PRO A 24 -31.65 -17.18 -8.89
CA PRO A 24 -32.32 -15.89 -8.70
C PRO A 24 -32.70 -15.37 -10.08
N THR A 25 -33.97 -15.20 -10.31
CA THR A 25 -34.50 -14.54 -11.50
C THR A 25 -34.02 -13.08 -11.50
N GLN A 26 -33.36 -12.68 -12.59
CA GLN A 26 -32.88 -11.32 -12.87
C GLN A 26 -33.97 -10.21 -12.77
N LYS A 27 -35.24 -10.60 -12.54
CA LYS A 27 -36.36 -9.69 -12.38
C LYS A 27 -36.48 -9.03 -11.00
N ASP A 28 -35.98 -9.64 -9.95
CA ASP A 28 -36.23 -9.16 -8.57
C ASP A 28 -35.30 -8.03 -8.14
N SER A 29 -34.02 -8.05 -8.56
CA SER A 29 -33.09 -7.00 -8.20
C SER A 29 -33.43 -5.64 -8.84
N ALA A 30 -33.88 -5.65 -10.10
CA ALA A 30 -34.31 -4.44 -10.78
C ALA A 30 -35.64 -3.87 -10.25
N ALA A 31 -36.51 -4.72 -9.73
CA ALA A 31 -37.78 -4.30 -9.10
C ALA A 31 -37.54 -3.70 -7.72
N MET A 32 -36.64 -4.29 -6.96
CA MET A 32 -36.24 -3.84 -5.62
C MET A 32 -35.45 -2.51 -5.66
N TYR A 33 -34.58 -2.34 -6.67
CA TYR A 33 -33.90 -1.06 -6.93
C TYR A 33 -34.91 0.06 -7.26
N ARG A 34 -35.90 -0.22 -8.10
CA ARG A 34 -37.00 0.73 -8.41
C ARG A 34 -37.84 1.09 -7.17
N ASN A 35 -37.98 0.17 -6.22
CA ASN A 35 -38.71 0.42 -4.99
C ASN A 35 -37.89 1.33 -4.02
N ILE A 36 -36.56 1.14 -3.96
CA ILE A 36 -35.66 2.03 -3.20
C ILE A 36 -35.58 3.41 -3.86
N GLU A 37 -35.51 3.47 -5.17
CA GLU A 37 -35.58 4.74 -5.91
C GLU A 37 -36.90 5.46 -5.64
N LYS A 38 -38.02 4.75 -5.59
CA LYS A 38 -39.32 5.31 -5.20
C LYS A 38 -39.37 5.77 -3.75
N TYR A 39 -38.74 5.02 -2.82
CA TYR A 39 -38.66 5.38 -1.40
C TYR A 39 -37.72 6.58 -1.17
N SER A 40 -36.58 6.61 -1.85
CA SER A 40 -35.63 7.72 -1.77
C SER A 40 -36.21 9.05 -2.30
N LYS A 41 -37.16 8.98 -3.23
CA LYS A 41 -37.86 10.16 -3.77
C LYS A 41 -38.88 10.78 -2.80
N LYS A 42 -39.24 10.10 -1.70
CA LYS A 42 -40.24 10.61 -0.73
C LYS A 42 -39.70 11.61 0.28
N ARG A 43 -38.38 11.66 0.53
CA ARG A 43 -37.76 12.64 1.43
C ARG A 43 -36.62 13.38 0.71
N GLY A 44 -36.59 14.73 0.80
CA GLY A 44 -35.64 15.57 0.05
C GLY A 44 -34.18 15.23 0.27
N PHE A 45 -33.77 14.88 1.49
CA PHE A 45 -32.40 14.54 1.85
C PHE A 45 -31.97 13.16 1.32
N THR A 46 -32.82 12.14 1.43
CA THR A 46 -32.54 10.81 0.88
C THR A 46 -32.53 10.80 -0.65
N LYS A 47 -33.36 11.66 -1.28
CA LYS A 47 -33.36 11.90 -2.72
C LYS A 47 -32.04 12.56 -3.17
N PHE A 48 -31.51 13.49 -2.38
CA PHE A 48 -30.22 14.14 -2.63
C PHE A 48 -29.07 13.14 -2.54
N LEU A 49 -28.96 12.38 -1.44
CA LEU A 49 -27.91 11.37 -1.23
C LEU A 49 -27.94 10.26 -2.29
N HIS A 50 -29.14 9.74 -2.63
CA HIS A 50 -29.28 8.73 -3.68
C HIS A 50 -28.81 9.24 -5.04
N LYS A 51 -29.12 10.48 -5.39
CA LYS A 51 -28.70 11.07 -6.66
C LYS A 51 -27.21 11.43 -6.71
N LEU A 52 -26.59 11.67 -5.54
CA LEU A 52 -25.16 11.99 -5.44
C LEU A 52 -24.29 10.75 -5.55
N VAL A 53 -24.79 9.60 -5.10
CA VAL A 53 -24.02 8.36 -4.92
C VAL A 53 -24.23 7.38 -6.07
N PHE A 54 -25.37 7.42 -6.77
CA PHE A 54 -25.74 6.42 -7.78
C PHE A 54 -25.83 7.02 -9.19
N GLU A 55 -25.16 6.39 -10.16
CA GLU A 55 -25.43 6.59 -11.58
C GLU A 55 -26.81 5.98 -11.95
N PRO A 56 -27.58 6.59 -12.88
CA PRO A 56 -28.83 6.02 -13.34
C PRO A 56 -28.61 4.68 -14.05
N THR A 57 -29.41 3.70 -13.71
CA THR A 57 -29.44 2.39 -14.34
C THR A 57 -29.96 2.46 -15.78
N GLU A 58 -29.13 2.82 -16.74
CA GLU A 58 -29.37 2.39 -18.12
C GLU A 58 -28.89 0.94 -18.25
N LYS A 59 -29.70 0.09 -18.89
CA LYS A 59 -29.38 -1.32 -19.15
C LYS A 59 -28.06 -1.41 -19.92
N LYS A 60 -26.94 -1.56 -19.21
CA LYS A 60 -25.69 -1.94 -19.83
C LYS A 60 -25.82 -3.39 -20.26
N ARG A 61 -25.78 -3.65 -21.58
CA ARG A 61 -25.42 -4.96 -22.12
C ARG A 61 -24.13 -5.38 -21.43
N ALA A 62 -24.05 -6.62 -20.98
CA ALA A 62 -22.82 -7.20 -20.46
C ALA A 62 -21.69 -6.87 -21.43
N ASN A 63 -20.75 -6.00 -21.03
CA ASN A 63 -19.59 -5.73 -21.85
C ASN A 63 -18.82 -7.05 -21.97
N PRO A 64 -18.52 -7.52 -23.20
CA PRO A 64 -17.59 -8.62 -23.35
C PRO A 64 -16.30 -8.23 -22.62
N ILE A 65 -15.61 -9.23 -22.06
CA ILE A 65 -14.27 -9.09 -21.47
C ILE A 65 -13.45 -8.27 -22.48
N ARG A 66 -13.11 -7.03 -22.15
CA ARG A 66 -12.28 -6.22 -23.04
C ARG A 66 -10.93 -6.88 -23.10
N GLU A 67 -10.54 -7.35 -24.28
CA GLU A 67 -9.12 -7.60 -24.54
C GLU A 67 -8.34 -6.32 -24.20
N PRO A 68 -7.16 -6.43 -23.55
CA PRO A 68 -6.33 -5.27 -23.25
C PRO A 68 -6.13 -4.50 -24.56
N GLN A 69 -6.51 -3.22 -24.58
CA GLN A 69 -6.42 -2.39 -25.77
C GLN A 69 -4.98 -2.46 -26.28
N LYS A 70 -4.78 -3.01 -27.49
CA LYS A 70 -3.46 -3.10 -28.13
C LYS A 70 -2.86 -1.69 -28.13
N ARG A 71 -1.72 -1.52 -27.48
CA ARG A 71 -0.97 -0.25 -27.41
C ARG A 71 -0.54 0.17 -28.82
N VAL A 72 -1.35 0.97 -29.46
CA VAL A 72 -1.20 1.38 -30.86
C VAL A 72 0.06 2.21 -31.08
N TYR A 73 0.57 2.89 -30.05
CA TYR A 73 1.73 3.76 -30.15
C TYR A 73 3.05 3.03 -30.47
N LYS A 74 3.19 1.73 -30.16
CA LYS A 74 4.42 0.97 -30.43
C LYS A 74 4.80 0.95 -31.93
N LYS A 75 3.83 1.02 -32.82
CA LYS A 75 4.08 1.07 -34.28
C LYS A 75 4.69 2.40 -34.74
N TYR A 76 4.71 3.41 -33.90
CA TYR A 76 5.25 4.73 -34.20
C TYR A 76 6.58 4.99 -33.50
N GLU A 77 7.28 3.93 -33.07
CA GLU A 77 8.61 4.02 -32.44
C GLU A 77 9.57 4.85 -33.30
N GLY A 78 10.27 5.80 -32.68
CA GLY A 78 11.24 6.69 -33.33
C GLY A 78 10.67 7.90 -34.06
N LYS A 79 9.35 7.98 -34.36
CA LYS A 79 8.74 9.17 -34.97
C LYS A 79 8.77 10.36 -34.02
N ILE A 80 8.90 11.56 -34.56
CA ILE A 80 9.00 12.79 -33.76
C ILE A 80 7.64 13.15 -33.13
N VAL A 81 7.61 13.35 -31.84
CA VAL A 81 6.42 13.83 -31.12
C VAL A 81 6.23 15.31 -31.39
N ARG A 82 5.27 15.66 -32.25
CA ARG A 82 4.94 17.06 -32.58
C ARG A 82 4.16 17.73 -31.46
N ASN A 83 3.03 17.15 -31.07
CA ASN A 83 2.17 17.68 -30.01
C ASN A 83 1.83 16.61 -28.97
N ILE A 84 1.57 17.09 -27.74
CA ILE A 84 1.03 16.28 -26.66
C ILE A 84 -0.26 16.96 -26.21
N ASN A 85 -1.38 16.33 -26.53
CA ASN A 85 -2.73 16.81 -26.24
C ASN A 85 -3.25 16.08 -25.00
N ILE A 86 -3.57 16.82 -23.95
CA ILE A 86 -4.00 16.26 -22.67
C ILE A 86 -5.43 16.71 -22.39
N GLU A 87 -6.32 15.74 -22.22
CA GLU A 87 -7.70 15.95 -21.81
C GLU A 87 -7.92 15.28 -20.44
N THR A 88 -8.28 16.08 -19.43
CA THR A 88 -8.72 15.57 -18.14
C THR A 88 -10.24 15.52 -18.12
N LEU A 89 -10.81 14.48 -17.54
CA LEU A 89 -12.25 14.21 -17.50
C LEU A 89 -12.71 14.14 -16.06
N ASP A 90 -13.86 14.74 -15.79
CA ASP A 90 -14.51 14.65 -14.48
C ASP A 90 -14.96 13.22 -14.17
N PRO A 91 -15.06 12.83 -12.88
CA PRO A 91 -15.32 11.45 -12.48
C PRO A 91 -16.68 10.89 -12.91
N PHE A 92 -17.69 11.75 -13.10
CA PHE A 92 -19.06 11.33 -13.33
C PHE A 92 -19.49 11.50 -14.79
N GLY A 93 -20.03 10.43 -15.38
CA GLY A 93 -20.63 10.44 -16.71
C GLY A 93 -19.66 10.47 -17.90
N PHE A 94 -18.35 10.43 -17.67
CA PHE A 94 -17.32 10.44 -18.71
C PHE A 94 -16.62 9.07 -18.86
N SER A 95 -15.90 8.88 -19.95
CA SER A 95 -15.12 7.67 -20.23
C SER A 95 -13.86 8.01 -21.03
N VAL A 96 -12.75 7.36 -20.69
CA VAL A 96 -11.51 7.52 -21.46
C VAL A 96 -11.58 6.90 -22.85
N SER A 97 -12.38 5.84 -23.02
CA SER A 97 -12.50 5.08 -24.28
C SER A 97 -13.68 5.50 -25.15
N ASP A 98 -14.67 6.20 -24.58
CA ASP A 98 -15.87 6.65 -25.30
C ASP A 98 -16.00 8.17 -25.18
N THR A 99 -15.68 8.87 -26.26
CA THR A 99 -15.70 10.35 -26.32
C THR A 99 -17.11 10.92 -26.36
N THR A 100 -18.13 10.09 -26.66
CA THR A 100 -19.52 10.53 -26.74
C THR A 100 -20.20 10.61 -25.39
N LYS A 101 -19.63 9.93 -24.37
CA LYS A 101 -20.15 9.95 -23.00
C LYS A 101 -19.91 11.30 -22.33
N LYS A 102 -21.01 11.88 -21.83
CA LYS A 102 -21.02 13.14 -21.06
C LYS A 102 -21.99 13.02 -19.88
N ALA A 103 -21.80 13.83 -18.86
CA ALA A 103 -22.71 13.92 -17.73
C ALA A 103 -24.13 14.30 -18.20
N ARG A 104 -25.09 13.39 -18.04
CA ARG A 104 -26.45 13.54 -18.56
C ARG A 104 -27.45 13.94 -17.48
N ASN A 105 -27.33 13.38 -16.29
CA ASN A 105 -28.29 13.60 -15.22
C ASN A 105 -27.84 14.72 -14.25
N TRP A 106 -28.78 15.16 -13.42
CA TRP A 106 -28.51 16.22 -12.46
C TRP A 106 -27.45 15.83 -11.43
N ALA A 107 -27.44 14.56 -10.98
CA ALA A 107 -26.52 14.08 -9.95
C ALA A 107 -25.06 14.07 -10.45
N GLU A 108 -24.82 13.59 -11.69
CA GLU A 108 -23.50 13.62 -12.34
C GLU A 108 -22.99 15.06 -12.47
N ARG A 109 -23.85 15.97 -12.95
CA ARG A 109 -23.49 17.39 -13.10
C ARG A 109 -23.21 18.05 -11.76
N THR A 110 -24.01 17.75 -10.74
CA THR A 110 -23.81 18.30 -9.40
C THR A 110 -22.55 17.72 -8.75
N GLY A 111 -22.32 16.40 -8.89
CA GLY A 111 -21.07 15.77 -8.43
C GLY A 111 -19.84 16.42 -9.08
N ASN A 112 -19.83 16.55 -10.41
CA ASN A 112 -18.73 17.22 -11.12
C ASN A 112 -18.56 18.69 -10.72
N ARG A 113 -19.62 19.39 -10.33
CA ARG A 113 -19.53 20.78 -9.84
C ARG A 113 -18.82 20.89 -8.49
N PHE A 114 -18.96 19.88 -7.62
CA PHE A 114 -18.24 19.82 -6.34
C PHE A 114 -16.85 19.21 -6.46
N HIS A 115 -16.55 18.55 -7.57
CA HIS A 115 -15.23 18.01 -7.85
C HIS A 115 -14.31 19.08 -8.43
N VAL A 116 -13.09 19.18 -7.92
CA VAL A 116 -12.06 20.03 -8.51
C VAL A 116 -11.29 19.22 -9.55
N LYS A 117 -11.59 19.46 -10.81
CA LYS A 117 -10.98 18.77 -11.95
C LYS A 117 -9.47 18.88 -11.95
N THR A 118 -8.79 17.77 -12.27
CA THR A 118 -7.34 17.75 -12.40
C THR A 118 -6.85 18.71 -13.48
N LYS A 119 -5.92 19.58 -13.12
CA LYS A 119 -5.30 20.52 -14.06
C LYS A 119 -4.42 19.77 -15.05
N VAL A 120 -4.46 20.18 -16.32
CA VAL A 120 -3.60 19.63 -17.39
C VAL A 120 -2.12 19.62 -16.98
N LEU A 121 -1.67 20.63 -16.26
CA LEU A 121 -0.29 20.72 -15.75
C LEU A 121 0.07 19.57 -14.80
N ALA A 122 -0.85 19.11 -13.96
CA ALA A 122 -0.62 18.00 -13.05
C ALA A 122 -0.33 16.69 -13.82
N ILE A 123 -1.06 16.43 -14.89
CA ILE A 123 -0.82 15.29 -15.79
C ILE A 123 0.48 15.48 -16.60
N LYS A 124 0.68 16.67 -17.16
CA LYS A 124 1.89 17.00 -17.94
C LYS A 124 3.17 16.78 -17.14
N ASN A 125 3.16 17.09 -15.86
CA ASN A 125 4.29 16.92 -14.96
C ASN A 125 4.64 15.43 -14.68
N LEU A 126 3.78 14.48 -15.05
CA LEU A 126 4.03 13.04 -14.88
C LEU A 126 4.61 12.39 -16.15
N LEU A 127 4.72 13.15 -17.25
CA LEU A 127 5.17 12.61 -18.53
C LEU A 127 6.68 12.53 -18.62
N LEU A 128 7.18 11.39 -19.12
CA LEU A 128 8.58 11.19 -19.49
C LEU A 128 8.85 11.53 -20.96
N ILE A 129 7.80 11.52 -21.80
CA ILE A 129 7.87 11.94 -23.22
C ILE A 129 7.89 13.46 -23.33
N LYS A 130 8.56 13.97 -24.38
CA LYS A 130 8.70 15.41 -24.62
C LYS A 130 8.43 15.75 -26.09
N ARG A 131 7.91 16.94 -26.34
CA ARG A 131 7.76 17.49 -27.70
C ARG A 131 9.12 17.61 -28.39
N ASN A 132 9.12 17.47 -29.71
CA ASN A 132 10.30 17.55 -30.59
C ASN A 132 11.39 16.51 -30.23
N LYS A 133 10.99 15.38 -29.64
CA LYS A 133 11.86 14.23 -29.39
C LYS A 133 11.27 12.99 -30.04
N PRO A 134 12.09 11.98 -30.39
CA PRO A 134 11.59 10.71 -30.87
C PRO A 134 10.65 10.05 -29.86
N LEU A 135 9.55 9.50 -30.35
CA LEU A 135 8.63 8.71 -29.55
C LEU A 135 9.35 7.42 -29.13
N ASP A 136 9.36 7.17 -27.85
CA ASP A 136 9.89 5.98 -27.21
C ASP A 136 8.74 5.27 -26.51
N SER A 137 8.37 4.10 -27.01
CA SER A 137 7.20 3.36 -26.52
C SER A 137 7.31 2.93 -25.06
N LEU A 138 8.53 2.69 -24.55
CA LEU A 138 8.74 2.39 -23.13
C LEU A 138 8.54 3.62 -22.25
N LEU A 139 8.93 4.80 -22.70
CA LEU A 139 8.66 6.05 -22.00
C LEU A 139 7.17 6.41 -22.04
N VAL A 140 6.46 6.08 -23.13
CA VAL A 140 4.99 6.24 -23.17
C VAL A 140 4.32 5.29 -22.18
N LYS A 141 4.68 4.01 -22.18
CA LYS A 141 4.18 2.99 -21.24
C LYS A 141 4.40 3.42 -19.79
N GLU A 142 5.60 3.91 -19.48
CA GLU A 142 5.94 4.35 -18.13
C GLU A 142 5.21 5.65 -17.75
N SER A 143 5.01 6.59 -18.67
CA SER A 143 4.20 7.79 -18.43
C SER A 143 2.76 7.43 -18.12
N GLU A 144 2.19 6.46 -18.86
CA GLU A 144 0.84 5.94 -18.61
C GLU A 144 0.73 5.33 -17.20
N ARG A 145 1.71 4.50 -16.80
CA ARG A 145 1.79 3.92 -15.46
C ARG A 145 1.91 5.00 -14.38
N LEU A 146 2.78 5.99 -14.56
CA LEU A 146 2.96 7.10 -13.61
C LEU A 146 1.69 7.92 -13.41
N ILE A 147 0.91 8.15 -14.47
CA ILE A 147 -0.40 8.79 -14.37
C ILE A 147 -1.39 7.86 -13.64
N ARG A 148 -1.46 6.58 -14.03
CA ARG A 148 -2.37 5.59 -13.41
C ARG A 148 -2.07 5.36 -11.93
N SER A 149 -0.81 5.48 -11.51
CA SER A 149 -0.41 5.35 -10.09
C SER A 149 -0.89 6.49 -9.20
N GLN A 150 -1.42 7.58 -9.78
CA GLN A 150 -1.95 8.70 -8.99
C GLN A 150 -3.32 8.35 -8.41
N ARG A 151 -3.49 8.54 -7.11
CA ARG A 151 -4.73 8.19 -6.37
C ARG A 151 -5.96 8.99 -6.80
N TYR A 152 -5.75 10.12 -7.50
CA TYR A 152 -6.80 10.98 -8.04
C TYR A 152 -7.17 10.65 -9.49
N ILE A 153 -6.49 9.70 -10.13
CA ILE A 153 -6.79 9.20 -11.47
C ILE A 153 -7.40 7.80 -11.38
N ARG A 154 -8.56 7.62 -11.99
CA ARG A 154 -9.26 6.34 -12.07
C ARG A 154 -8.81 5.52 -13.27
N GLN A 155 -8.68 6.18 -14.43
CA GLN A 155 -8.28 5.54 -15.68
C GLN A 155 -7.49 6.52 -16.54
N VAL A 156 -6.59 6.00 -17.34
CA VAL A 156 -5.84 6.76 -18.34
C VAL A 156 -5.64 5.93 -19.60
N ILE A 157 -5.67 6.59 -20.74
CA ILE A 157 -5.31 6.01 -22.04
C ILE A 157 -4.39 6.99 -22.75
N ILE A 158 -3.29 6.47 -23.30
CA ILE A 158 -2.38 7.21 -24.18
C ILE A 158 -2.45 6.59 -25.57
N THR A 159 -2.73 7.40 -26.58
CA THR A 159 -2.72 7.02 -27.99
C THR A 159 -1.78 7.93 -28.77
N ALA A 160 -1.30 7.44 -29.91
CA ALA A 160 -0.51 8.23 -30.84
C ALA A 160 -1.08 8.09 -32.25
N GLU A 161 -1.14 9.19 -32.98
CA GLU A 161 -1.67 9.27 -34.33
C GLU A 161 -0.66 9.97 -35.25
N PRO A 162 -0.45 9.49 -36.49
CA PRO A 162 0.43 10.16 -37.44
C PRO A 162 -0.21 11.47 -37.87
N VAL A 163 0.61 12.49 -38.08
CA VAL A 163 0.15 13.83 -38.56
C VAL A 163 -0.43 13.75 -39.95
N ALA A 164 0.14 12.88 -40.81
CA ALA A 164 -0.31 12.52 -42.15
C ALA A 164 0.12 11.09 -42.48
N ALA A 165 -0.43 10.47 -43.49
CA ALA A 165 -0.25 9.06 -43.83
C ALA A 165 1.21 8.59 -43.82
N ASN A 166 2.15 9.41 -44.31
CA ASN A 166 3.59 9.10 -44.40
C ASN A 166 4.46 10.07 -43.59
N SER A 167 3.89 10.72 -42.57
CA SER A 167 4.63 11.68 -41.75
C SER A 167 5.61 10.97 -40.81
N ASP A 168 6.80 11.54 -40.60
CA ASP A 168 7.76 11.16 -39.58
C ASP A 168 7.41 11.74 -38.21
N SER A 169 6.26 12.42 -38.11
CA SER A 169 5.78 13.04 -36.89
C SER A 169 4.45 12.45 -36.44
N VAL A 170 4.26 12.41 -35.13
CA VAL A 170 3.04 11.93 -34.46
C VAL A 170 2.55 12.95 -33.45
N ASP A 171 1.24 13.02 -33.28
CA ASP A 171 0.59 13.69 -32.16
C ASP A 171 0.20 12.63 -31.11
N VAL A 172 0.47 12.93 -29.83
CA VAL A 172 0.14 12.08 -28.70
C VAL A 172 -1.08 12.64 -28.01
N TYR A 173 -2.06 11.79 -27.75
CA TYR A 173 -3.31 12.13 -27.06
C TYR A 173 -3.37 11.36 -25.74
N ILE A 174 -3.61 12.09 -24.66
CA ILE A 174 -3.72 11.55 -23.30
C ILE A 174 -5.09 11.90 -22.77
N ARG A 175 -5.88 10.89 -22.43
CA ARG A 175 -7.18 11.07 -21.77
C ARG A 175 -7.12 10.44 -20.39
N ALA A 176 -7.28 11.27 -19.36
CA ALA A 176 -7.26 10.88 -17.97
C ALA A 176 -8.63 11.13 -17.33
N LEU A 177 -9.21 10.12 -16.73
CA LEU A 177 -10.46 10.19 -15.98
C LEU A 177 -10.15 10.32 -14.51
N ASP A 178 -10.60 11.40 -13.89
CA ASP A 178 -10.44 11.62 -12.47
C ASP A 178 -11.22 10.59 -11.64
N SER A 179 -10.75 10.34 -10.43
CA SER A 179 -11.54 9.73 -9.36
C SER A 179 -12.06 10.82 -8.43
N TRP A 180 -13.11 10.51 -7.68
CA TRP A 180 -13.55 11.41 -6.62
C TRP A 180 -12.44 11.59 -5.58
N SER A 181 -12.08 12.82 -5.29
CA SER A 181 -10.86 13.14 -4.53
C SER A 181 -11.09 13.38 -3.03
N ILE A 182 -12.30 13.83 -2.65
CA ILE A 182 -12.64 14.10 -1.25
C ILE A 182 -13.15 12.83 -0.57
N ILE A 183 -12.44 12.38 0.45
CA ILE A 183 -12.77 11.16 1.19
C ILE A 183 -13.05 11.52 2.66
N PRO A 184 -14.31 11.65 3.05
CA PRO A 184 -14.67 11.80 4.45
C PRO A 184 -14.69 10.42 5.13
N LYS A 185 -14.16 10.34 6.34
CA LYS A 185 -14.32 9.21 7.25
C LYS A 185 -14.81 9.76 8.58
N VAL A 186 -15.98 9.31 8.99
CA VAL A 186 -16.58 9.70 10.26
C VAL A 186 -16.90 8.45 11.06
N SER A 187 -16.46 8.39 12.30
CA SER A 187 -16.87 7.38 13.24
C SER A 187 -17.16 8.02 14.59
N ALA A 188 -18.26 7.61 15.20
CA ALA A 188 -18.67 8.07 16.52
C ALA A 188 -19.07 6.87 17.37
N SER A 189 -18.64 6.90 18.63
CA SER A 189 -19.03 5.97 19.69
C SER A 189 -19.36 6.77 20.95
N THR A 190 -19.81 6.09 21.99
CA THR A 190 -20.03 6.73 23.31
C THR A 190 -18.74 7.31 23.88
N SER A 191 -17.57 6.72 23.57
CA SER A 191 -16.26 7.13 24.10
C SER A 191 -15.49 8.08 23.19
N ARG A 192 -15.69 8.05 21.86
CA ARG A 192 -14.87 8.82 20.91
C ARG A 192 -15.64 9.25 19.67
N THR A 193 -15.33 10.45 19.21
CA THR A 193 -15.71 10.98 17.90
C THR A 193 -14.46 11.17 17.07
N ASN A 194 -14.45 10.65 15.81
CA ASN A 194 -13.34 10.77 14.90
C ASN A 194 -13.85 11.26 13.55
N ILE A 195 -13.28 12.34 13.05
CA ILE A 195 -13.59 12.95 11.76
C ILE A 195 -12.27 13.07 11.00
N GLU A 196 -12.18 12.43 9.85
CA GLU A 196 -11.05 12.56 8.93
C GLU A 196 -11.56 12.98 7.55
N ILE A 197 -10.93 14.00 6.98
CA ILE A 197 -11.19 14.46 5.62
C ILE A 197 -9.88 14.43 4.86
N THR A 198 -9.82 13.64 3.80
CA THR A 198 -8.67 13.58 2.89
C THR A 198 -9.10 14.08 1.52
N GLU A 199 -8.43 15.14 1.02
CA GLU A 199 -8.53 15.62 -0.35
C GLU A 199 -7.28 15.16 -1.10
N ARG A 200 -7.46 14.27 -2.09
CA ARG A 200 -6.36 13.67 -2.87
C ARG A 200 -5.91 14.48 -4.07
N ASN A 201 -6.66 15.51 -4.43
CA ASN A 201 -6.41 16.36 -5.58
C ASN A 201 -6.60 17.85 -5.24
N PHE A 202 -5.99 18.27 -4.14
CA PHE A 202 -6.19 19.61 -3.59
C PHE A 202 -5.97 20.69 -4.65
N LEU A 203 -7.01 21.48 -4.90
CA LEU A 203 -7.07 22.52 -5.94
C LEU A 203 -6.78 22.00 -7.37
N GLY A 204 -6.98 20.72 -7.66
CA GLY A 204 -6.73 20.12 -8.98
C GLY A 204 -5.24 19.98 -9.33
N THR A 205 -4.34 20.11 -8.37
CA THR A 205 -2.89 20.08 -8.57
C THR A 205 -2.27 18.70 -8.38
N GLY A 206 -3.05 17.70 -7.94
CA GLY A 206 -2.56 16.37 -7.56
C GLY A 206 -1.92 16.34 -6.18
N HIS A 207 -2.00 17.41 -5.40
CA HIS A 207 -1.52 17.42 -4.02
C HIS A 207 -2.55 16.74 -3.10
N GLU A 208 -2.07 16.12 -2.02
CA GLU A 208 -2.93 15.48 -1.02
C GLU A 208 -2.89 16.25 0.29
N LEU A 209 -4.08 16.58 0.83
CA LEU A 209 -4.24 17.18 2.15
C LEU A 209 -5.16 16.28 2.99
N SER A 210 -4.65 15.78 4.09
CA SER A 210 -5.41 14.96 5.04
C SER A 210 -5.44 15.66 6.40
N ASN A 211 -6.65 15.82 6.93
CA ASN A 211 -6.89 16.34 8.27
C ASN A 211 -7.72 15.33 9.04
N ARG A 212 -7.30 15.00 10.26
CA ARG A 212 -8.04 14.14 11.17
C ARG A 212 -8.15 14.80 12.53
N PHE A 213 -9.36 14.78 13.08
CA PHE A 213 -9.67 15.24 14.41
C PHE A 213 -10.33 14.12 15.21
N ILE A 214 -9.87 13.89 16.44
CA ILE A 214 -10.44 12.94 17.37
C ILE A 214 -10.74 13.66 18.66
N ASN A 215 -11.95 13.46 19.19
CA ASN A 215 -12.32 13.88 20.54
C ASN A 215 -12.63 12.63 21.37
N ARG A 216 -12.11 12.59 22.60
CA ARG A 216 -12.47 11.58 23.60
C ARG A 216 -13.55 12.20 24.51
N ASN A 217 -14.78 11.64 24.43
CA ASN A 217 -15.96 12.22 25.09
C ASN A 217 -15.88 12.19 26.63
N GLU A 218 -15.09 11.23 27.16
CA GLU A 218 -14.97 10.99 28.60
C GLU A 218 -14.25 12.14 29.34
N ASP A 219 -13.15 12.62 28.79
CA ASP A 219 -12.29 13.64 29.42
C ASP A 219 -12.10 14.91 28.55
N GLY A 220 -12.79 14.96 27.40
CA GLY A 220 -12.73 16.10 26.47
C GLY A 220 -11.40 16.29 25.76
N LYS A 221 -10.45 15.35 25.86
CA LYS A 221 -9.16 15.44 25.19
C LYS A 221 -9.30 15.33 23.68
N ASN A 222 -8.45 16.06 22.99
CA ASN A 222 -8.44 16.15 21.54
C ASN A 222 -7.13 15.64 20.95
N ALA A 223 -7.22 14.96 19.80
CA ALA A 223 -6.10 14.61 18.97
C ALA A 223 -6.29 15.20 17.58
N TYR A 224 -5.20 15.61 16.95
CA TYR A 224 -5.21 16.22 15.63
C TYR A 224 -4.08 15.69 14.77
N ARG A 225 -4.35 15.43 13.50
CA ARG A 225 -3.34 15.07 12.51
C ARG A 225 -3.59 15.84 11.22
N MET A 226 -2.54 16.50 10.73
CA MET A 226 -2.50 17.13 9.41
C MET A 226 -1.33 16.57 8.61
N ILE A 227 -1.59 16.16 7.39
CA ILE A 227 -0.57 15.73 6.43
C ILE A 227 -0.82 16.44 5.11
N TYR A 228 0.19 17.15 4.61
CA TYR A 228 0.19 17.74 3.28
C TYR A 228 1.30 17.13 2.44
N THR A 229 0.95 16.57 1.30
CA THR A 229 1.87 15.90 0.39
C THR A 229 1.78 16.51 -1.00
N VAL A 230 2.92 16.92 -1.55
CA VAL A 230 3.11 17.28 -2.95
C VAL A 230 3.85 16.12 -3.61
N PRO A 231 3.18 15.29 -4.42
CA PRO A 231 3.80 14.06 -4.94
C PRO A 231 4.83 14.32 -6.03
N ASN A 232 4.75 15.47 -6.70
CA ASN A 232 5.66 15.83 -7.79
C ASN A 232 5.72 17.36 -7.96
N ILE A 233 6.89 17.93 -7.78
CA ILE A 233 7.13 19.37 -7.98
C ILE A 233 7.59 19.58 -9.42
N MET A 234 6.74 20.15 -10.28
CA MET A 234 7.07 20.63 -11.64
C MET A 234 7.86 19.63 -12.51
N ASN A 235 7.41 18.38 -12.62
CA ASN A 235 8.08 17.31 -13.42
C ASN A 235 9.51 16.94 -12.95
N THR A 236 9.85 17.27 -11.73
CA THR A 236 11.13 16.84 -11.12
C THR A 236 11.02 15.47 -10.46
N PHE A 237 9.77 15.01 -10.22
CA PHE A 237 9.44 13.84 -9.41
C PHE A 237 9.96 13.94 -7.97
N ILE A 238 10.19 15.17 -7.51
CA ILE A 238 10.47 15.48 -6.12
C ILE A 238 9.14 15.47 -5.37
N LYS A 239 9.04 14.61 -4.37
CA LYS A 239 7.94 14.54 -3.42
C LYS A 239 8.30 15.36 -2.19
N SER A 240 7.39 16.21 -1.75
CA SER A 240 7.50 16.91 -0.47
C SER A 240 6.34 16.52 0.44
N ARG A 241 6.62 16.35 1.73
CA ARG A 241 5.62 16.05 2.75
C ARG A 241 5.91 16.87 3.99
N VAL A 242 4.85 17.50 4.52
CA VAL A 242 4.84 18.16 5.83
C VAL A 242 3.74 17.52 6.66
N PHE A 243 4.00 17.24 7.91
CA PHE A 243 3.01 16.67 8.80
C PHE A 243 3.16 17.18 10.23
N TYR A 244 2.04 17.19 10.91
CA TYR A 244 1.92 17.38 12.34
C TYR A 244 0.85 16.42 12.86
N GLU A 245 1.15 15.76 13.96
CA GLU A 245 0.25 14.82 14.61
C GLU A 245 0.42 14.92 16.13
N ASN A 246 -0.69 14.97 16.84
CA ASN A 246 -0.71 14.68 18.28
C ASN A 246 -1.84 13.69 18.59
N ASP A 247 -1.66 12.87 19.61
CA ASP A 247 -2.68 11.92 20.08
C ASP A 247 -3.40 12.44 21.33
N LEU A 248 -4.34 11.64 21.85
CA LEU A 248 -5.15 11.96 23.03
C LEU A 248 -4.35 12.03 24.34
N ASP A 249 -3.13 11.49 24.36
CA ASP A 249 -2.24 11.45 25.52
C ASP A 249 -1.09 12.45 25.39
N ASN A 250 -1.21 13.41 24.43
CA ASN A 250 -0.24 14.46 24.11
C ASN A 250 1.10 13.93 23.60
N ASN A 251 1.15 12.72 23.05
CA ASN A 251 2.27 12.32 22.20
C ASN A 251 2.19 13.10 20.91
N TYR A 252 3.33 13.52 20.37
CA TYR A 252 3.33 14.24 19.11
C TYR A 252 4.48 13.82 18.17
N SER A 253 4.23 13.98 16.90
CA SER A 253 5.21 13.85 15.84
C SER A 253 5.01 14.96 14.82
N LYS A 254 6.09 15.61 14.40
CA LYS A 254 6.06 16.65 13.36
C LYS A 254 7.30 16.57 12.51
N GLY A 255 7.16 16.90 11.24
CA GLY A 255 8.32 16.83 10.37
C GLY A 255 8.06 17.29 8.94
N VAL A 256 9.16 17.34 8.20
CA VAL A 256 9.22 17.67 6.79
C VAL A 256 10.16 16.72 6.07
N SER A 257 9.77 16.29 4.87
CA SER A 257 10.65 15.54 3.98
C SER A 257 10.55 16.06 2.55
N ILE A 258 11.68 16.04 1.87
CA ILE A 258 11.80 16.31 0.43
C ILE A 258 12.62 15.17 -0.14
N GLU A 259 12.03 14.42 -1.07
CA GLU A 259 12.61 13.19 -1.59
C GLU A 259 12.33 13.03 -3.08
N ARG A 260 13.33 12.63 -3.83
CA ARG A 260 13.20 12.15 -5.19
C ARG A 260 13.64 10.68 -5.23
N PRO A 261 12.69 9.71 -5.19
CA PRO A 261 13.03 8.29 -5.24
C PRO A 261 13.46 7.86 -6.65
N PHE A 262 13.91 6.64 -6.83
CA PHE A 262 14.01 6.01 -8.14
C PHE A 262 12.60 5.65 -8.63
N PHE A 263 11.76 6.66 -8.88
CA PHE A 263 10.33 6.56 -9.21
C PHE A 263 10.04 5.73 -10.47
N SER A 264 11.04 5.60 -11.35
CA SER A 264 10.99 4.87 -12.61
C SER A 264 12.31 4.14 -12.85
N PRO A 265 12.30 2.99 -13.57
CA PRO A 265 13.54 2.33 -14.01
C PRO A 265 14.48 3.22 -14.83
N PHE A 266 13.96 4.29 -15.41
CA PHE A 266 14.74 5.25 -16.20
C PHE A 266 15.35 6.40 -15.36
N THR A 267 15.07 6.44 -14.07
CA THR A 267 15.62 7.46 -13.16
C THR A 267 17.10 7.25 -12.93
N ARG A 268 17.91 8.31 -13.06
CA ARG A 268 19.36 8.25 -12.88
C ARG A 268 19.82 8.75 -11.51
N TRP A 269 19.19 9.80 -11.00
CA TRP A 269 19.52 10.39 -9.71
C TRP A 269 18.33 10.27 -8.76
N ALA A 270 18.61 9.90 -7.54
CA ALA A 270 17.66 9.87 -6.44
C ALA A 270 18.31 10.43 -5.19
N GLY A 271 17.52 10.93 -4.25
CA GLY A 271 18.02 11.45 -2.99
C GLY A 271 16.91 12.11 -2.20
N GLY A 272 17.21 12.45 -0.95
CA GLY A 272 16.24 13.11 -0.11
C GLY A 272 16.82 13.55 1.22
N VAL A 273 16.05 14.44 1.86
CA VAL A 273 16.30 14.93 3.21
C VAL A 273 15.00 14.84 4.00
N ALA A 274 15.11 14.50 5.28
CA ALA A 274 13.98 14.48 6.19
C ALA A 274 14.38 14.94 7.58
N PHE A 275 13.49 15.70 8.21
CA PHE A 275 13.63 16.20 9.56
C PHE A 275 12.36 15.87 10.34
N GLU A 276 12.50 15.25 11.50
CA GLU A 276 11.39 14.84 12.34
C GLU A 276 11.70 15.10 13.80
N GLN A 277 10.69 15.55 14.55
CA GLN A 277 10.72 15.61 16.01
C GLN A 277 9.58 14.75 16.55
N ILE A 278 9.93 13.88 17.49
CA ILE A 278 8.98 12.96 18.13
C ILE A 278 9.05 13.13 19.63
N PHE A 279 7.88 13.20 20.24
CA PHE A 279 7.69 13.00 21.68
C PHE A 279 6.62 11.92 21.88
N ARG A 280 6.92 10.92 22.68
CA ARG A 280 5.97 9.88 23.04
C ARG A 280 6.20 9.42 24.47
N LYS A 281 5.13 8.89 25.05
CA LYS A 281 5.13 8.16 26.30
C LYS A 281 4.88 6.70 25.99
N ASP A 282 5.58 5.82 26.65
CA ASP A 282 5.38 4.38 26.54
C ASP A 282 5.59 3.73 27.89
N THR A 283 4.90 2.62 28.13
CA THR A 283 5.03 1.87 29.37
C THR A 283 6.12 0.83 29.20
N LEU A 284 7.19 0.96 29.97
CA LEU A 284 8.26 -0.03 30.01
C LEU A 284 8.21 -0.82 31.31
N GLN A 285 8.68 -2.05 31.25
CA GLN A 285 8.84 -2.93 32.40
C GLN A 285 10.30 -2.91 32.86
N ASP A 286 10.52 -2.80 34.17
CA ASP A 286 11.84 -2.92 34.76
C ASP A 286 12.23 -4.40 34.98
N PRO A 287 13.49 -4.71 35.38
CA PRO A 287 13.93 -6.08 35.67
C PRO A 287 13.19 -6.77 36.82
N LEU A 288 12.51 -6.04 37.66
CA LEU A 288 11.71 -6.57 38.78
C LEU A 288 10.26 -6.85 38.37
N GLY A 289 9.87 -6.50 37.14
CA GLY A 289 8.52 -6.70 36.63
C GLY A 289 7.58 -5.51 36.82
N GLU A 290 8.04 -4.39 37.40
CA GLU A 290 7.25 -3.19 37.63
C GLU A 290 7.14 -2.35 36.35
N TYR A 291 5.94 -1.83 36.10
CA TYR A 291 5.65 -1.03 34.90
C TYR A 291 5.60 0.45 35.24
N ALA A 292 6.27 1.28 34.44
CA ALA A 292 6.14 2.73 34.52
C ALA A 292 6.14 3.40 33.14
N ILE A 293 5.45 4.53 33.07
CA ILE A 293 5.43 5.38 31.88
C ILE A 293 6.76 6.10 31.77
N GLN A 294 7.42 5.91 30.62
CA GLN A 294 8.68 6.55 30.28
C GLN A 294 8.50 7.54 29.13
N ASN A 295 9.24 8.63 29.14
CA ASN A 295 9.23 9.63 28.07
C ASN A 295 10.34 9.37 27.06
N PHE A 296 10.01 9.61 25.80
CA PHE A 296 10.96 9.57 24.68
C PHE A 296 10.80 10.83 23.86
N LYS A 297 11.84 11.65 23.77
CA LYS A 297 11.85 12.82 22.92
C LYS A 297 13.14 12.90 22.15
N TYR A 298 13.02 12.92 20.83
CA TYR A 298 14.17 12.96 19.94
C TYR A 298 13.91 13.72 18.65
N ASN A 299 14.99 14.19 18.05
CA ASN A 299 15.02 14.75 16.72
C ASN A 299 15.76 13.78 15.78
N SER A 300 15.23 13.57 14.60
CA SER A 300 15.83 12.75 13.55
C SER A 300 16.14 13.60 12.33
N GLN A 301 17.33 13.43 11.77
CA GLN A 301 17.79 14.03 10.53
C GLN A 301 18.30 12.92 9.63
N ASP A 302 17.78 12.85 8.41
CA ASP A 302 18.04 11.76 7.48
C ASP A 302 18.35 12.32 6.10
N TYR A 303 19.53 12.03 5.60
CA TYR A 303 20.05 12.51 4.32
C TYR A 303 20.48 11.31 3.50
N TRP A 304 20.10 11.27 2.23
CA TRP A 304 20.58 10.22 1.35
C TRP A 304 20.66 10.68 -0.09
N GLY A 305 21.49 10.01 -0.88
CA GLY A 305 21.62 10.23 -2.31
C GLY A 305 22.10 8.99 -3.03
N GLY A 306 21.71 8.83 -4.28
CA GLY A 306 22.09 7.68 -5.09
C GLY A 306 22.09 7.98 -6.58
N HIS A 307 22.85 7.15 -7.30
CA HIS A 307 22.94 7.18 -8.76
C HIS A 307 22.75 5.79 -9.35
N SER A 308 22.06 5.75 -10.47
CA SER A 308 21.71 4.54 -11.23
C SER A 308 22.40 4.55 -12.58
N PHE A 309 23.19 3.52 -12.85
CA PHE A 309 23.88 3.28 -14.12
C PHE A 309 23.16 2.15 -14.88
N ARG A 310 22.88 2.38 -16.14
CA ARG A 310 22.36 1.32 -17.01
C ARG A 310 23.47 0.28 -17.27
N ILE A 311 23.16 -1.01 -17.06
CA ILE A 311 24.15 -2.09 -17.19
C ILE A 311 24.30 -2.51 -18.64
N PHE A 312 23.19 -2.68 -19.38
CA PHE A 312 23.18 -3.20 -20.73
C PHE A 312 22.96 -2.09 -21.77
N LYS A 313 23.62 -2.21 -22.92
CA LYS A 313 23.50 -1.25 -24.04
C LYS A 313 22.36 -1.60 -25.01
N GLY A 314 21.73 -2.78 -24.89
CA GLY A 314 20.65 -3.24 -25.77
C GLY A 314 19.37 -2.39 -25.67
N ASN A 315 18.40 -2.62 -26.55
CA ASN A 315 17.15 -1.86 -26.62
C ASN A 315 15.92 -2.63 -26.14
N THR A 316 16.09 -3.86 -25.64
CA THR A 316 14.98 -4.60 -25.02
C THR A 316 14.50 -3.92 -23.73
N GLU A 317 13.29 -4.21 -23.30
CA GLU A 317 12.76 -3.68 -22.04
C GLU A 317 13.66 -4.09 -20.87
N ASP A 318 14.13 -5.35 -20.82
CA ASP A 318 15.06 -5.86 -19.81
C ASP A 318 16.38 -5.09 -19.78
N ASP A 319 16.99 -4.85 -20.96
CA ASP A 319 18.25 -4.10 -21.04
C ASP A 319 18.10 -2.67 -20.54
N ARG A 320 16.96 -2.07 -20.80
CA ARG A 320 16.71 -0.65 -20.47
C ARG A 320 16.28 -0.44 -19.04
N THR A 321 15.74 -1.45 -18.38
CA THR A 321 15.24 -1.39 -16.99
C THR A 321 16.20 -1.99 -15.98
N SER A 322 17.29 -2.64 -16.41
CA SER A 322 18.31 -3.22 -15.53
C SER A 322 19.41 -2.21 -15.22
N ASN A 323 19.57 -1.90 -13.96
CA ASN A 323 20.45 -0.83 -13.47
C ASN A 323 21.34 -1.29 -12.33
N LEU A 324 22.59 -0.80 -12.31
CA LEU A 324 23.48 -0.84 -11.16
C LEU A 324 23.28 0.45 -10.37
N ILE A 325 22.99 0.34 -9.09
CA ILE A 325 22.68 1.47 -8.22
C ILE A 325 23.71 1.56 -7.11
N PHE A 326 24.20 2.78 -6.88
CA PHE A 326 25.01 3.15 -5.73
C PHE A 326 24.24 4.19 -4.93
N ALA A 327 24.22 4.06 -3.61
CA ALA A 327 23.58 5.04 -2.75
C ALA A 327 24.30 5.15 -1.42
N GLY A 328 24.27 6.37 -0.85
CA GLY A 328 24.77 6.66 0.49
C GLY A 328 23.68 7.30 1.34
N ARG A 329 23.75 7.11 2.66
CA ARG A 329 22.83 7.69 3.64
C ARG A 329 23.55 8.07 4.91
N TYR A 330 23.17 9.20 5.47
CA TYR A 330 23.52 9.61 6.81
C TYR A 330 22.25 9.84 7.63
N LEU A 331 22.16 9.15 8.76
CA LEU A 331 21.07 9.28 9.74
C LEU A 331 21.67 9.80 11.04
N ASN A 332 21.07 10.84 11.61
CA ASN A 332 21.42 11.38 12.91
C ASN A 332 20.17 11.46 13.79
N VAL A 333 20.20 10.83 14.94
CA VAL A 333 19.12 10.84 15.94
C VAL A 333 19.68 11.38 17.25
N ASN A 334 19.08 12.44 17.77
CA ASN A 334 19.48 13.06 19.01
C ASN A 334 18.31 13.03 20.01
N TYR A 335 18.52 12.37 21.13
CA TYR A 335 17.54 12.28 22.20
C TYR A 335 17.69 13.46 23.16
N SER A 336 16.57 14.11 23.48
CA SER A 336 16.50 15.12 24.55
C SER A 336 15.83 14.56 25.83
N GLU A 337 15.02 13.49 25.69
CA GLU A 337 14.45 12.73 26.81
C GLU A 337 14.56 11.25 26.48
N THR A 338 15.07 10.46 27.43
CA THR A 338 15.21 8.99 27.34
C THR A 338 14.62 8.33 28.58
N PRO A 339 14.24 7.05 28.51
CA PRO A 339 13.86 6.31 29.70
C PRO A 339 14.95 6.36 30.78
N SER A 340 14.53 6.22 32.03
CA SER A 340 15.50 6.11 33.11
C SER A 340 16.33 4.82 33.00
N ILE A 341 17.52 4.83 33.60
CA ILE A 341 18.47 3.71 33.54
C ILE A 341 17.87 2.38 34.09
N VAL A 342 16.87 2.47 34.96
CA VAL A 342 16.16 1.30 35.49
C VAL A 342 15.37 0.59 34.41
N TYR A 343 14.78 1.34 33.47
CA TYR A 343 13.95 0.81 32.38
C TYR A 343 14.71 0.65 31.05
N ASP A 344 15.90 1.22 30.93
CA ASP A 344 16.80 1.10 29.75
C ASP A 344 18.26 1.01 30.19
N SER A 345 18.57 -0.09 30.88
CA SER A 345 19.92 -0.32 31.48
C SER A 345 21.04 -0.37 30.45
N ILE A 346 20.73 -0.80 29.21
CA ILE A 346 21.70 -0.88 28.11
C ILE A 346 21.75 0.41 27.27
N LYS A 347 20.97 1.43 27.64
CA LYS A 347 20.85 2.70 26.89
C LYS A 347 20.53 2.48 25.40
N PHE A 348 19.56 1.59 25.14
CA PHE A 348 19.10 1.31 23.79
C PHE A 348 18.54 2.56 23.11
N TYR A 349 17.83 3.41 23.87
CA TYR A 349 17.26 4.68 23.39
C TYR A 349 18.27 5.81 23.65
N SER A 350 19.27 5.92 22.79
CA SER A 350 20.36 6.88 22.89
C SER A 350 20.68 7.52 21.54
N ASP A 351 21.49 8.57 21.56
CA ASP A 351 21.94 9.26 20.37
C ASP A 351 22.59 8.29 19.38
N GLU A 352 22.29 8.52 18.09
CA GLU A 352 22.74 7.66 17.02
C GLU A 352 23.21 8.47 15.82
N LYS A 353 24.39 8.12 15.28
CA LYS A 353 24.87 8.57 13.97
C LYS A 353 25.13 7.34 13.12
N PHE A 354 24.51 7.26 11.96
CA PHE A 354 24.62 6.09 11.11
C PHE A 354 24.96 6.47 9.68
N TYR A 355 26.10 6.00 9.22
CA TYR A 355 26.61 6.13 7.85
C TYR A 355 26.37 4.82 7.14
N LEU A 356 25.62 4.84 6.03
CA LEU A 356 25.30 3.65 5.24
C LEU A 356 25.69 3.87 3.79
N ALA A 357 26.22 2.84 3.16
CA ALA A 357 26.47 2.76 1.73
C ALA A 357 25.85 1.49 1.18
N GLY A 358 25.20 1.59 0.03
CA GLY A 358 24.56 0.47 -0.66
C GLY A 358 24.97 0.40 -2.12
N ILE A 359 25.15 -0.83 -2.59
CA ILE A 359 25.36 -1.15 -4.00
C ILE A 359 24.49 -2.31 -4.40
N GLY A 360 23.93 -2.30 -5.60
CA GLY A 360 23.22 -3.47 -6.09
C GLY A 360 22.63 -3.29 -7.48
N ILE A 361 22.13 -4.40 -8.00
CA ILE A 361 21.46 -4.49 -9.28
C ILE A 361 19.96 -4.53 -9.03
N SER A 362 19.23 -3.69 -9.76
CA SER A 362 17.77 -3.67 -9.78
C SER A 362 17.27 -3.74 -11.21
N SER A 363 16.36 -4.66 -11.49
CA SER A 363 15.56 -4.68 -12.71
C SER A 363 14.10 -4.65 -12.30
N ARG A 364 13.35 -3.63 -12.76
CA ARG A 364 11.95 -3.44 -12.39
C ARG A 364 11.10 -3.14 -13.60
N GLN A 365 10.05 -3.91 -13.76
CA GLN A 365 9.04 -3.76 -14.78
C GLN A 365 7.66 -3.90 -14.17
N PHE A 366 6.61 -3.64 -14.95
CA PHE A 366 5.24 -3.76 -14.50
C PHE A 366 4.40 -4.50 -15.53
N VAL A 367 3.60 -5.43 -15.04
CA VAL A 367 2.59 -6.17 -15.80
C VAL A 367 1.22 -5.67 -15.37
N GLU A 368 0.39 -5.33 -16.33
CA GLU A 368 -1.00 -4.95 -16.07
C GLU A 368 -1.84 -6.19 -15.83
N ASP A 369 -2.56 -6.21 -14.72
CA ASP A 369 -3.52 -7.27 -14.38
C ASP A 369 -4.78 -6.62 -13.78
N GLU A 370 -5.86 -7.37 -13.70
CA GLU A 370 -7.15 -6.93 -13.16
C GLU A 370 -7.63 -7.90 -12.08
N TYR A 371 -8.57 -7.46 -11.26
CA TYR A 371 -9.13 -8.29 -10.20
C TYR A 371 -8.08 -8.77 -9.19
N ILE A 372 -7.22 -7.87 -8.71
CA ILE A 372 -6.29 -8.19 -7.63
C ILE A 372 -6.81 -7.62 -6.31
N PHE A 373 -6.69 -6.33 -6.10
CA PHE A 373 -7.24 -5.65 -4.92
C PHE A 373 -8.49 -4.85 -5.25
N ASN A 374 -8.60 -4.37 -6.50
CA ASN A 374 -9.73 -3.58 -6.96
C ASN A 374 -10.52 -4.31 -8.05
N TYR A 375 -11.84 -4.17 -8.03
CA TYR A 375 -12.72 -4.81 -9.00
C TYR A 375 -12.70 -4.05 -10.34
N GLY A 376 -12.27 -4.74 -11.41
CA GLY A 376 -12.33 -4.20 -12.79
C GLY A 376 -11.48 -2.96 -13.05
N ILE A 377 -10.48 -2.71 -12.22
CA ILE A 377 -9.48 -1.66 -12.41
C ILE A 377 -8.15 -2.33 -12.77
N VAL A 378 -7.45 -1.76 -13.74
CA VAL A 378 -6.10 -2.20 -14.11
C VAL A 378 -5.13 -1.84 -13.00
N GLU A 379 -4.39 -2.82 -12.51
CA GLU A 379 -3.38 -2.69 -11.47
C GLU A 379 -2.01 -3.07 -12.05
N ASP A 380 -1.00 -2.25 -11.75
CA ASP A 380 0.38 -2.47 -12.18
C ASP A 380 1.09 -3.38 -11.20
N VAL A 381 1.26 -4.64 -11.55
CA VAL A 381 1.96 -5.64 -10.74
C VAL A 381 3.46 -5.56 -11.02
N PRO A 382 4.29 -5.23 -10.01
CA PRO A 382 5.73 -5.16 -10.20
C PRO A 382 6.33 -6.55 -10.41
N VAL A 383 7.19 -6.67 -11.42
CA VAL A 383 8.02 -7.84 -11.70
C VAL A 383 9.47 -7.41 -11.81
N GLY A 384 10.38 -8.29 -11.41
CA GLY A 384 11.80 -7.95 -11.50
C GLY A 384 12.69 -8.69 -10.51
N LYS A 385 13.87 -8.14 -10.30
CA LYS A 385 14.89 -8.70 -9.43
C LYS A 385 15.72 -7.61 -8.75
N ILE A 386 16.15 -7.90 -7.54
CA ILE A 386 17.12 -7.11 -6.77
C ILE A 386 18.19 -8.03 -6.23
N TYR A 387 19.45 -7.60 -6.35
CA TYR A 387 20.58 -8.15 -5.61
C TYR A 387 21.38 -6.97 -5.08
N GLY A 388 21.44 -6.80 -3.78
CA GLY A 388 22.06 -5.64 -3.15
C GLY A 388 22.82 -5.99 -1.87
N ILE A 389 23.86 -5.21 -1.61
CA ILE A 389 24.65 -5.27 -0.40
C ILE A 389 24.62 -3.86 0.22
N THR A 390 24.48 -3.82 1.54
CA THR A 390 24.54 -2.58 2.32
C THR A 390 25.58 -2.75 3.41
N SER A 391 26.47 -1.78 3.55
CA SER A 391 27.42 -1.71 4.64
C SER A 391 27.34 -0.35 5.32
N GLY A 392 27.77 -0.26 6.56
CA GLY A 392 27.72 1.01 7.26
C GLY A 392 28.49 1.01 8.58
N TYR A 393 28.62 2.20 9.14
CA TYR A 393 29.20 2.43 10.45
C TYR A 393 28.23 3.22 11.32
N GLN A 394 27.83 2.62 12.43
CA GLN A 394 26.93 3.23 13.41
C GLN A 394 27.70 3.60 14.66
N ILE A 395 27.48 4.82 15.14
CA ILE A 395 27.90 5.27 16.46
C ILE A 395 26.61 5.43 17.27
N LYS A 396 26.42 4.59 18.29
CA LYS A 396 25.24 4.62 19.17
C LYS A 396 25.70 4.57 20.61
N ASN A 397 25.17 5.47 21.45
CA ASN A 397 25.62 5.63 22.83
C ASN A 397 27.15 5.78 22.95
N GLY A 398 27.78 6.52 22.02
CA GLY A 398 29.24 6.72 21.99
C GLY A 398 30.06 5.50 21.52
N VAL A 399 29.42 4.37 21.24
CA VAL A 399 30.08 3.12 20.80
C VAL A 399 29.92 2.92 19.31
N GLY A 400 31.04 2.67 18.60
CA GLY A 400 31.06 2.40 17.17
C GLY A 400 30.88 0.93 16.87
N ARG A 401 30.13 0.62 15.77
CA ARG A 401 29.97 -0.73 15.25
C ARG A 401 29.77 -0.74 13.74
N LEU A 402 30.23 -1.80 13.08
CA LEU A 402 30.06 -1.99 11.65
C LEU A 402 28.74 -2.71 11.38
N TYR A 403 28.07 -2.37 10.28
CA TYR A 403 26.90 -3.07 9.76
C TYR A 403 27.23 -3.69 8.40
N ALA A 404 26.79 -4.93 8.19
CA ALA A 404 26.77 -5.57 6.88
C ALA A 404 25.42 -6.24 6.65
N GLY A 405 24.88 -6.06 5.46
CA GLY A 405 23.61 -6.63 5.06
C GLY A 405 23.56 -6.97 3.58
N ALA A 406 22.71 -7.94 3.23
CA ALA A 406 22.45 -8.35 1.86
C ALA A 406 20.95 -8.52 1.63
N ARG A 407 20.49 -8.22 0.41
CA ARG A 407 19.12 -8.40 -0.04
C ARG A 407 19.07 -9.06 -1.41
N ALA A 408 18.22 -10.08 -1.55
CA ALA A 408 17.90 -10.71 -2.82
C ALA A 408 16.37 -10.79 -2.95
N ALA A 409 15.82 -10.26 -4.04
CA ALA A 409 14.40 -10.35 -4.32
C ALA A 409 14.17 -10.73 -5.79
N TYR A 410 13.15 -11.52 -6.03
CA TYR A 410 12.73 -11.93 -7.36
C TYR A 410 11.21 -12.01 -7.43
N GLY A 411 10.61 -11.57 -8.54
CA GLY A 411 9.18 -11.69 -8.77
C GLY A 411 8.84 -11.74 -10.24
N ASN A 412 7.92 -12.63 -10.58
CA ASN A 412 7.46 -12.79 -11.96
C ASN A 412 6.10 -13.51 -12.02
N TYR A 413 5.46 -13.44 -13.19
CA TYR A 413 4.33 -14.28 -13.55
C TYR A 413 4.79 -15.61 -14.10
N PHE A 414 4.15 -16.67 -13.62
CA PHE A 414 4.33 -18.04 -14.05
C PHE A 414 3.01 -18.59 -14.61
N LYS A 415 3.02 -19.80 -15.19
CA LYS A 415 1.79 -20.46 -15.68
C LYS A 415 0.73 -20.66 -14.60
N TRP A 416 1.14 -20.73 -13.33
CA TRP A 416 0.28 -20.98 -12.16
C TRP A 416 -0.06 -19.72 -11.36
N GLY A 417 0.42 -18.55 -11.77
CA GLY A 417 0.13 -17.27 -11.14
C GLY A 417 1.38 -16.43 -10.92
N TYR A 418 1.26 -15.43 -10.07
CA TYR A 418 2.35 -14.53 -9.69
C TYR A 418 3.05 -15.02 -8.42
N LEU A 419 4.36 -14.99 -8.39
CA LEU A 419 5.17 -15.20 -7.20
C LEU A 419 6.24 -14.13 -7.08
N SER A 420 6.34 -13.51 -5.91
CA SER A 420 7.51 -12.72 -5.53
C SER A 420 8.10 -13.20 -4.22
N THR A 421 9.42 -13.15 -4.10
CA THR A 421 10.19 -13.54 -2.92
C THR A 421 11.18 -12.45 -2.55
N ASN A 422 11.43 -12.28 -1.26
CA ASN A 422 12.43 -11.36 -0.73
C ASN A 422 13.20 -12.03 0.40
N PHE A 423 14.52 -12.05 0.30
CA PHE A 423 15.46 -12.54 1.29
C PHE A 423 16.31 -11.37 1.75
N GLU A 424 16.42 -11.19 3.04
CA GLU A 424 17.31 -10.19 3.63
C GLU A 424 18.11 -10.83 4.76
N TYR A 425 19.37 -10.46 4.85
CA TYR A 425 20.26 -10.80 5.96
C TYR A 425 21.00 -9.55 6.40
N GLY A 426 21.21 -9.37 7.69
CA GLY A 426 21.98 -8.25 8.20
C GLY A 426 22.47 -8.49 9.62
N THR A 427 23.63 -7.93 9.95
CA THR A 427 24.25 -8.06 11.26
C THR A 427 25.12 -6.84 11.55
N PHE A 428 25.25 -6.52 12.83
CA PHE A 428 26.25 -5.59 13.33
C PHE A 428 27.45 -6.34 13.88
N PHE A 429 28.61 -5.73 13.81
CA PHE A 429 29.86 -6.25 14.36
C PHE A 429 30.47 -5.24 15.33
N ARG A 430 30.75 -5.67 16.54
CA ARG A 430 31.48 -4.95 17.56
C ARG A 430 32.53 -5.86 18.18
N ASP A 431 33.76 -5.40 18.26
CA ASP A 431 34.89 -6.18 18.84
C ASP A 431 34.96 -7.61 18.27
N SER A 432 34.82 -7.72 16.95
CA SER A 432 34.79 -9.00 16.20
C SER A 432 33.64 -9.94 16.56
N LYS A 433 32.64 -9.49 17.33
CA LYS A 433 31.44 -10.25 17.66
C LYS A 433 30.24 -9.76 16.85
N ALA A 434 29.41 -10.68 16.39
CA ALA A 434 28.16 -10.36 15.70
C ALA A 434 27.08 -10.00 16.72
N GLU A 435 26.37 -8.88 16.49
CA GLU A 435 25.25 -8.38 17.29
C GLU A 435 24.04 -8.13 16.40
N GLN A 436 22.84 -8.24 16.97
CA GLN A 436 21.57 -7.91 16.30
C GLN A 436 21.46 -8.55 14.91
N THR A 437 21.95 -9.79 14.76
CA THR A 437 21.83 -10.51 13.50
C THR A 437 20.37 -10.84 13.20
N ALA A 438 19.98 -10.65 11.96
CA ALA A 438 18.65 -10.99 11.51
C ALA A 438 18.68 -11.62 10.11
N PHE A 439 17.78 -12.57 9.90
CA PHE A 439 17.41 -13.11 8.59
C PHE A 439 15.91 -12.91 8.40
N SER A 440 15.50 -12.44 7.22
CA SER A 440 14.10 -12.28 6.86
C SER A 440 13.82 -12.92 5.51
N PHE A 441 12.75 -13.69 5.45
CA PHE A 441 12.18 -14.21 4.22
C PHE A 441 10.71 -13.80 4.14
N ALA A 442 10.29 -13.32 2.99
CA ALA A 442 8.89 -13.04 2.69
C ALA A 442 8.57 -13.46 1.26
N ALA A 443 7.39 -14.04 1.04
CA ALA A 443 6.89 -14.28 -0.30
C ALA A 443 5.45 -13.75 -0.44
N ASN A 444 5.08 -13.36 -1.66
CA ASN A 444 3.72 -13.06 -2.03
C ASN A 444 3.38 -13.89 -3.27
N TYR A 445 2.37 -14.72 -3.12
CA TYR A 445 1.84 -15.53 -4.20
C TYR A 445 0.36 -15.24 -4.40
N PHE A 446 -0.08 -15.15 -5.65
CA PHE A 446 -1.49 -15.24 -6.00
C PHE A 446 -1.69 -16.03 -7.29
N THR A 447 -2.80 -16.74 -7.35
CA THR A 447 -3.16 -17.57 -8.52
C THR A 447 -3.54 -16.71 -9.72
N ASN A 448 -3.51 -17.28 -10.91
CA ASN A 448 -4.27 -16.76 -12.03
C ASN A 448 -5.76 -16.63 -11.64
N LEU A 449 -6.50 -15.82 -12.38
CA LEU A 449 -7.94 -15.71 -12.16
C LEU A 449 -8.60 -17.04 -12.51
N ILE A 450 -9.12 -17.72 -11.50
CA ILE A 450 -9.73 -19.04 -11.62
C ILE A 450 -11.22 -18.86 -11.90
N GLN A 451 -11.72 -19.45 -12.99
CA GLN A 451 -13.14 -19.46 -13.31
C GLN A 451 -13.84 -20.58 -12.51
N LEU A 452 -14.88 -20.23 -11.76
CA LEU A 452 -15.71 -21.16 -11.00
C LEU A 452 -17.13 -21.18 -11.61
N GLY A 453 -17.39 -22.16 -12.49
CA GLY A 453 -18.63 -22.18 -13.28
C GLY A 453 -18.76 -20.98 -14.21
N ASP A 454 -20.00 -20.62 -14.61
CA ASP A 454 -20.23 -19.63 -15.68
C ASP A 454 -20.02 -18.18 -15.26
N ARG A 455 -20.15 -17.85 -13.97
CA ARG A 455 -20.26 -16.46 -13.51
C ARG A 455 -19.33 -16.09 -12.35
N TRP A 456 -18.80 -17.06 -11.63
CA TRP A 456 -17.92 -16.83 -10.50
C TRP A 456 -16.46 -16.89 -10.92
N LYS A 457 -15.64 -16.02 -10.34
CA LYS A 457 -14.20 -16.08 -10.45
C LYS A 457 -13.58 -16.02 -9.06
N MET A 458 -12.36 -16.52 -8.92
CA MET A 458 -11.65 -16.59 -7.65
C MET A 458 -10.16 -16.32 -7.85
N ARG A 459 -9.55 -15.69 -6.85
CA ARG A 459 -8.10 -15.67 -6.64
C ARG A 459 -7.76 -16.13 -5.23
N GLN A 460 -6.72 -16.92 -5.13
CA GLN A 460 -6.10 -17.29 -3.86
C GLN A 460 -4.82 -16.50 -3.68
N PHE A 461 -4.65 -15.90 -2.50
CA PHE A 461 -3.45 -15.19 -2.08
C PHE A 461 -2.79 -15.94 -0.92
N ILE A 462 -1.45 -16.05 -0.94
CA ILE A 462 -0.65 -16.70 0.09
C ILE A 462 0.57 -15.84 0.37
N LYS A 463 0.77 -15.49 1.64
CA LYS A 463 1.87 -14.63 2.08
C LYS A 463 2.55 -15.23 3.32
N PRO A 464 3.57 -16.09 3.15
CA PRO A 464 4.44 -16.53 4.23
C PRO A 464 5.50 -15.46 4.54
N GLN A 465 5.82 -15.33 5.82
CA GLN A 465 6.91 -14.51 6.31
C GLN A 465 7.65 -15.25 7.43
N LEU A 466 8.97 -15.21 7.40
CA LEU A 466 9.85 -15.75 8.44
C LEU A 466 10.88 -14.69 8.80
N ILE A 467 11.03 -14.40 10.09
CA ILE A 467 12.08 -13.52 10.62
C ILE A 467 12.79 -14.27 11.73
N LEU A 468 14.10 -14.37 11.63
CA LEU A 468 14.95 -15.02 12.62
C LEU A 468 15.97 -14.01 13.14
N GLY A 469 15.88 -13.68 14.42
CA GLY A 469 16.87 -12.85 15.12
C GLY A 469 17.73 -13.68 16.02
N THR A 470 19.03 -13.40 16.04
CA THR A 470 20.02 -13.98 16.95
C THR A 470 20.90 -12.87 17.49
N ASN A 471 21.48 -13.09 18.67
CA ASN A 471 22.30 -12.09 19.37
C ASN A 471 21.58 -10.74 19.51
N ARG A 472 20.26 -10.79 19.83
CA ARG A 472 19.45 -9.60 19.99
C ARG A 472 19.75 -8.91 21.31
N LEU A 473 19.59 -7.59 21.35
CA LEU A 473 19.75 -6.82 22.58
C LEU A 473 18.53 -7.03 23.49
N ASP A 474 18.76 -7.05 24.79
CA ASP A 474 17.69 -7.16 25.78
C ASP A 474 16.98 -5.80 25.93
N SER A 475 16.10 -5.51 24.99
CA SER A 475 15.31 -4.29 24.97
C SER A 475 14.03 -4.51 24.17
N ASN A 476 12.91 -3.96 24.66
CA ASN A 476 11.63 -3.97 23.97
C ASN A 476 11.73 -3.36 22.56
N GLY A 477 12.66 -2.44 22.34
CA GLY A 477 12.92 -1.84 21.03
C GLY A 477 13.62 -2.78 20.03
N ASP A 478 14.20 -3.89 20.50
CA ASP A 478 14.91 -4.87 19.69
C ASP A 478 14.19 -6.24 19.63
N TYR A 479 12.98 -6.34 20.12
CA TYR A 479 12.15 -7.52 20.04
C TYR A 479 11.12 -7.46 18.92
N LEU A 480 10.74 -8.63 18.41
CA LEU A 480 9.63 -8.82 17.49
C LEU A 480 8.30 -8.89 18.23
N THR A 481 7.25 -8.46 17.57
CA THR A 481 5.86 -8.71 17.97
C THR A 481 5.08 -9.37 16.84
N ILE A 482 3.93 -9.96 17.14
CA ILE A 482 2.96 -10.45 16.16
C ILE A 482 1.77 -9.49 15.99
N ASN A 483 1.90 -8.28 16.50
CA ASN A 483 0.89 -7.24 16.37
C ASN A 483 0.81 -6.72 14.93
N GLU A 484 -0.35 -6.19 14.55
CA GLU A 484 -0.57 -5.57 13.24
C GLU A 484 0.41 -4.40 12.99
N ASN A 485 0.61 -3.57 14.02
CA ASN A 485 1.51 -2.41 13.96
C ASN A 485 2.65 -2.59 14.96
N SER A 486 3.87 -2.32 14.55
CA SER A 486 4.97 -2.21 15.51
C SER A 486 4.92 -0.84 16.20
N HIS A 487 5.17 -0.80 17.51
CA HIS A 487 5.14 0.44 18.29
C HIS A 487 6.20 1.49 17.89
N PHE A 488 7.16 1.13 17.05
CA PHE A 488 8.32 1.96 16.68
C PHE A 488 8.36 2.27 15.18
N GLN A 489 7.37 3.00 14.66
CA GLN A 489 7.42 3.49 13.28
C GLN A 489 7.86 4.95 13.24
N SER A 490 9.06 5.21 12.71
CA SER A 490 9.41 6.51 12.15
C SER A 490 8.56 6.74 10.88
N ASN A 491 7.89 7.87 10.79
CA ASN A 491 7.10 8.25 9.62
C ASN A 491 7.94 8.41 8.33
N PHE A 492 9.27 8.45 8.43
CA PHE A 492 10.19 8.61 7.32
C PHE A 492 11.13 7.43 7.07
N GLY A 493 11.15 6.44 7.94
CA GLY A 493 12.24 5.45 8.01
C GLY A 493 12.27 4.38 6.93
N SER A 494 11.20 4.12 6.23
CA SER A 494 11.17 3.13 5.14
C SER A 494 9.85 3.26 4.40
N GLY A 495 9.92 3.24 3.06
CA GLY A 495 8.73 3.25 2.20
C GLY A 495 7.69 2.23 2.64
N ASN A 496 6.50 2.36 2.14
CA ASN A 496 5.24 1.60 2.31
C ASN A 496 5.18 0.25 3.10
N PHE A 497 6.18 -0.08 3.90
CA PHE A 497 6.23 -1.32 4.71
C PHE A 497 5.41 -1.25 6.01
N GLY A 498 4.73 -0.13 6.27
CA GLY A 498 4.10 0.16 7.54
C GLY A 498 2.82 -0.61 7.86
N ARG A 499 2.14 -1.19 6.88
CA ARG A 499 0.90 -1.94 7.08
C ARG A 499 0.94 -3.38 6.57
N ASN A 500 1.88 -3.74 5.70
CA ASN A 500 1.78 -4.98 4.97
C ASN A 500 2.44 -6.14 5.70
N GLY A 501 1.74 -6.73 6.66
CA GLY A 501 1.98 -8.10 7.07
C GLY A 501 3.11 -8.32 8.07
N ALA A 502 3.31 -7.39 8.97
CA ALA A 502 4.24 -7.62 10.10
C ALA A 502 3.67 -8.58 11.16
N GLY A 503 2.35 -8.79 11.22
CA GLY A 503 1.68 -9.61 12.21
C GLY A 503 0.27 -10.03 11.84
N ILE A 504 -0.54 -10.37 12.84
CA ILE A 504 -1.94 -10.74 12.68
C ILE A 504 -2.78 -9.45 12.66
N PRO A 505 -3.57 -9.19 11.59
CA PRO A 505 -4.43 -8.01 11.52
C PRO A 505 -5.37 -7.90 12.73
N GLY A 506 -5.49 -6.70 13.31
CA GLY A 506 -6.31 -6.46 14.50
C GLY A 506 -5.75 -7.01 15.81
N PHE A 507 -4.56 -7.61 15.80
CA PHE A 507 -3.89 -8.13 16.99
C PHE A 507 -3.09 -7.00 17.68
N ASN A 508 -3.26 -6.89 18.97
CA ASN A 508 -2.48 -5.97 19.83
C ASN A 508 -2.24 -6.65 21.17
N SER A 509 -0.98 -7.00 21.45
CA SER A 509 -0.60 -7.71 22.66
C SER A 509 0.81 -7.33 23.09
N ALA A 510 1.13 -7.55 24.37
CA ALA A 510 2.46 -7.35 24.94
C ALA A 510 3.33 -8.62 24.88
N VAL A 511 3.23 -9.40 23.78
CA VAL A 511 4.06 -10.60 23.58
C VAL A 511 5.24 -10.24 22.69
N TYR A 512 6.43 -10.57 23.17
CA TYR A 512 7.71 -10.26 22.52
C TYR A 512 8.51 -11.54 22.24
N GLY A 513 9.34 -11.49 21.20
CA GLY A 513 10.21 -12.59 20.84
C GLY A 513 11.33 -12.16 19.91
N THR A 514 12.17 -13.12 19.51
CA THR A 514 13.29 -12.88 18.60
C THR A 514 13.14 -13.60 17.26
N LYS A 515 12.21 -14.54 17.18
CA LYS A 515 11.94 -15.34 15.98
C LYS A 515 10.44 -15.32 15.70
N LYS A 516 10.05 -15.05 14.45
CA LYS A 516 8.65 -14.93 14.05
C LYS A 516 8.39 -15.67 12.74
N VAL A 517 7.28 -16.40 12.70
CA VAL A 517 6.71 -16.90 11.44
C VAL A 517 5.26 -16.44 11.35
N VAL A 518 4.87 -15.98 10.16
CA VAL A 518 3.49 -15.58 9.86
C VAL A 518 3.08 -16.22 8.54
N LEU A 519 1.89 -16.77 8.48
CA LEU A 519 1.25 -17.23 7.24
C LEU A 519 -0.10 -16.54 7.10
N SER A 520 -0.25 -15.75 6.07
CA SER A 520 -1.52 -15.12 5.72
C SER A 520 -2.07 -15.71 4.43
N LEU A 521 -3.33 -16.13 4.48
CA LEU A 521 -4.08 -16.68 3.36
C LEU A 521 -5.30 -15.80 3.13
N GLN A 522 -5.60 -15.49 1.87
CA GLN A 522 -6.86 -14.84 1.49
C GLN A 522 -7.42 -15.50 0.25
N THR A 523 -8.71 -15.86 0.30
CA THR A 523 -9.48 -16.30 -0.86
C THR A 523 -10.45 -15.19 -1.21
N GLN A 524 -10.34 -14.64 -2.40
CA GLN A 524 -11.23 -13.58 -2.89
C GLN A 524 -12.09 -14.10 -4.02
N PHE A 525 -13.40 -13.90 -3.90
CA PHE A 525 -14.38 -14.28 -4.90
C PHE A 525 -14.91 -13.05 -5.63
N TYR A 526 -15.07 -13.17 -6.93
CA TYR A 526 -15.73 -12.19 -7.79
C TYR A 526 -17.05 -12.79 -8.20
N SER A 527 -18.11 -12.34 -7.53
CA SER A 527 -19.43 -12.95 -7.63
C SER A 527 -20.31 -12.25 -8.66
N PRO A 528 -21.32 -12.95 -9.22
CA PRO A 528 -22.37 -12.33 -10.00
C PRO A 528 -23.45 -11.65 -9.13
N TRP A 529 -23.29 -11.66 -7.80
CA TRP A 529 -24.28 -11.08 -6.90
C TRP A 529 -24.36 -9.58 -7.08
N ASP A 530 -25.54 -9.14 -7.43
CA ASP A 530 -25.89 -7.74 -7.55
C ASP A 530 -27.10 -7.47 -6.64
N LEU A 531 -26.86 -6.71 -5.59
CA LEU A 531 -27.89 -6.26 -4.67
C LEU A 531 -28.10 -4.76 -4.87
N TRP A 532 -29.17 -4.37 -5.54
CA TRP A 532 -29.50 -2.98 -5.83
C TRP A 532 -28.43 -2.22 -6.63
N GLY A 533 -27.76 -2.91 -7.54
CA GLY A 533 -26.63 -2.35 -8.30
C GLY A 533 -25.30 -2.41 -7.57
N PHE A 534 -25.25 -2.95 -6.34
CA PHE A 534 -24.01 -3.22 -5.63
C PHE A 534 -23.53 -4.64 -5.87
N ARG A 535 -22.33 -4.79 -6.37
CA ARG A 535 -21.65 -6.07 -6.47
C ARG A 535 -21.08 -6.45 -5.12
N LEU A 536 -21.36 -7.64 -4.68
CA LEU A 536 -20.91 -8.17 -3.40
C LEU A 536 -19.88 -9.26 -3.67
N ASN A 537 -18.60 -8.95 -3.41
CA ASN A 537 -17.49 -9.87 -3.61
C ASN A 537 -17.01 -10.41 -2.26
N PRO A 538 -17.43 -11.64 -1.89
CA PRO A 538 -17.01 -12.25 -0.63
C PRO A 538 -15.50 -12.52 -0.63
N TYR A 539 -14.90 -12.48 0.53
CA TYR A 539 -13.55 -12.97 0.75
C TYR A 539 -13.41 -13.63 2.12
N PHE A 540 -12.48 -14.56 2.21
CA PHE A 540 -12.11 -15.22 3.46
C PHE A 540 -10.62 -14.97 3.69
N ASN A 541 -10.27 -14.71 4.93
CA ASN A 541 -8.88 -14.58 5.34
C ASN A 541 -8.58 -15.49 6.53
N PHE A 542 -7.36 -15.99 6.54
CA PHE A 542 -6.80 -16.73 7.65
C PHE A 542 -5.36 -16.24 7.85
N THR A 543 -5.04 -15.86 9.08
CA THR A 543 -3.66 -15.53 9.44
C THR A 543 -3.26 -16.33 10.67
N ALA A 544 -2.10 -16.96 10.60
CA ALA A 544 -1.51 -17.70 11.71
C ALA A 544 -0.09 -17.18 11.95
N ALA A 545 0.30 -17.05 13.22
CA ALA A 545 1.63 -16.60 13.60
C ALA A 545 2.13 -17.33 14.83
N MET A 546 3.45 -17.51 14.88
CA MET A 546 4.19 -18.01 16.04
C MET A 546 5.33 -17.04 16.35
N LEU A 547 5.58 -16.83 17.63
CA LEU A 547 6.63 -15.96 18.12
C LEU A 547 7.46 -16.72 19.13
N GLY A 548 8.74 -16.96 18.82
CA GLY A 548 9.68 -17.66 19.66
C GLY A 548 10.73 -16.73 20.26
N THR A 549 11.30 -17.15 21.38
CA THR A 549 12.49 -16.53 21.98
C THR A 549 13.75 -17.31 21.57
N GLU A 550 14.91 -16.84 21.98
CA GLU A 550 16.15 -17.60 21.75
C GLU A 550 16.15 -18.94 22.52
N GLN A 551 15.53 -18.95 23.71
CA GLN A 551 15.50 -20.15 24.58
C GLN A 551 14.44 -21.16 24.12
N VAL A 552 13.23 -20.70 23.77
CA VAL A 552 12.09 -21.59 23.49
C VAL A 552 12.06 -22.02 22.01
N GLY A 553 12.56 -21.18 21.10
CA GLY A 553 12.46 -21.44 19.67
C GLY A 553 11.02 -21.34 19.12
N LEU A 554 10.86 -21.54 17.81
CA LEU A 554 9.54 -21.46 17.14
C LEU A 554 8.69 -22.72 17.37
N THR A 555 9.32 -23.89 17.40
CA THR A 555 8.62 -25.19 17.45
C THR A 555 7.84 -25.43 18.74
N GLN A 556 8.26 -24.80 19.83
CA GLN A 556 7.62 -24.88 21.15
C GLN A 556 6.76 -23.65 21.46
N SER A 557 6.67 -22.70 20.53
CA SER A 557 5.92 -21.47 20.72
C SER A 557 4.42 -21.67 20.50
N LYS A 558 3.62 -20.85 21.17
CA LYS A 558 2.17 -20.85 21.00
C LYS A 558 1.79 -20.34 19.61
N LEU A 559 0.85 -21.06 18.97
CA LEU A 559 0.23 -20.62 17.72
C LEU A 559 -0.89 -19.64 18.01
N TYR A 560 -0.81 -18.46 17.45
CA TYR A 560 -1.87 -17.45 17.42
C TYR A 560 -2.50 -17.41 16.05
N SER A 561 -3.80 -17.15 15.96
CA SER A 561 -4.47 -17.10 14.66
C SER A 561 -5.67 -16.17 14.65
N SER A 562 -6.04 -15.73 13.46
CA SER A 562 -7.31 -15.09 13.17
C SER A 562 -7.96 -15.76 11.95
N VAL A 563 -9.28 -15.91 12.00
CA VAL A 563 -10.09 -16.38 10.89
C VAL A 563 -11.13 -15.30 10.61
N GLY A 564 -11.20 -14.85 9.37
CA GLY A 564 -12.09 -13.76 9.01
C GLY A 564 -12.87 -14.05 7.73
N ALA A 565 -14.01 -13.40 7.62
CA ALA A 565 -14.82 -13.32 6.42
C ALA A 565 -15.23 -11.87 6.20
N GLY A 566 -15.32 -11.47 4.95
CA GLY A 566 -15.73 -10.12 4.60
C GLY A 566 -16.37 -10.05 3.22
N VAL A 567 -16.87 -8.88 2.90
CA VAL A 567 -17.46 -8.58 1.60
C VAL A 567 -16.87 -7.26 1.10
N ILE A 568 -16.33 -7.29 -0.10
CA ILE A 568 -15.97 -6.08 -0.87
C ILE A 568 -17.22 -5.67 -1.62
N ILE A 569 -17.71 -4.49 -1.31
CA ILE A 569 -18.92 -3.92 -1.90
C ILE A 569 -18.49 -2.89 -2.93
N SER A 570 -18.76 -3.18 -4.19
CA SER A 570 -18.49 -2.29 -5.32
C SER A 570 -19.73 -2.05 -6.14
N ASN A 571 -19.82 -0.88 -6.74
CA ASN A 571 -20.95 -0.56 -7.62
C ASN A 571 -20.39 0.15 -8.86
N ASP A 572 -20.78 -0.31 -10.05
CA ASP A 572 -20.35 0.31 -11.31
C ASP A 572 -20.85 1.77 -11.46
N PHE A 573 -21.86 2.14 -10.65
CA PHE A 573 -22.46 3.47 -10.61
C PHE A 573 -21.93 4.33 -9.46
N LEU A 574 -21.20 3.73 -8.49
CA LEU A 574 -20.50 4.47 -7.46
C LEU A 574 -19.22 5.06 -8.03
N VAL A 575 -19.02 6.30 -7.75
CA VAL A 575 -17.80 7.01 -8.12
C VAL A 575 -16.70 6.81 -7.10
N PHE A 576 -17.07 6.31 -5.94
CA PHE A 576 -16.14 5.94 -4.86
C PHE A 576 -15.54 4.55 -5.09
N ASN A 577 -14.34 4.34 -4.56
CA ASN A 577 -13.75 3.00 -4.49
C ASN A 577 -14.68 2.07 -3.69
N SER A 578 -14.54 0.76 -3.93
CA SER A 578 -15.21 -0.27 -3.13
C SER A 578 -14.97 -0.04 -1.62
N PHE A 579 -15.95 -0.34 -0.81
CA PHE A 579 -15.79 -0.42 0.64
C PHE A 579 -15.89 -1.87 1.09
N GLN A 580 -15.28 -2.17 2.25
CA GLN A 580 -15.16 -3.51 2.76
C GLN A 580 -15.78 -3.58 4.15
N ILE A 581 -16.49 -4.67 4.41
CA ILE A 581 -16.97 -5.03 5.74
C ILE A 581 -16.42 -6.41 6.04
N SER A 582 -15.77 -6.56 7.18
CA SER A 582 -15.20 -7.83 7.61
C SER A 582 -15.45 -8.11 9.09
N PHE A 583 -15.50 -9.39 9.41
CA PHE A 583 -15.54 -9.92 10.76
C PHE A 583 -14.38 -10.89 10.91
N SER A 584 -13.62 -10.76 11.98
CA SER A 584 -12.50 -11.65 12.29
C SER A 584 -12.65 -12.22 13.68
N TYR A 585 -12.50 -13.53 13.78
CA TYR A 585 -12.51 -14.30 15.02
C TYR A 585 -11.07 -14.62 15.44
N TYR A 586 -10.78 -14.41 16.70
CA TYR A 586 -9.49 -14.70 17.34
C TYR A 586 -9.71 -15.73 18.44
N PRO A 587 -9.16 -16.93 18.32
CA PRO A 587 -9.25 -17.94 19.39
C PRO A 587 -8.69 -17.45 20.72
N SER A 588 -7.58 -16.69 20.70
CA SER A 588 -7.07 -15.99 21.86
C SER A 588 -6.17 -14.81 21.47
N ILE A 589 -6.28 -13.72 22.22
CA ILE A 589 -5.34 -12.59 22.19
C ILE A 589 -4.81 -12.41 23.61
N PRO A 590 -3.49 -12.47 23.85
CA PRO A 590 -2.92 -12.23 25.18
C PRO A 590 -3.27 -10.83 25.69
N GLY A 591 -3.81 -10.77 26.89
CA GLY A 591 -4.28 -9.53 27.51
C GLY A 591 -5.75 -9.21 27.23
N ASP A 592 -6.31 -9.60 26.07
CA ASP A 592 -7.72 -9.33 25.72
C ASP A 592 -8.65 -10.54 26.00
N GLY A 593 -8.10 -11.77 26.14
CA GLY A 593 -8.87 -12.98 26.43
C GLY A 593 -8.98 -13.97 25.26
N SER A 594 -10.05 -14.79 25.25
CA SER A 594 -10.32 -15.82 24.23
C SER A 594 -11.69 -15.64 23.60
N GLY A 595 -11.85 -16.17 22.35
CA GLY A 595 -13.13 -16.12 21.65
C GLY A 595 -13.53 -14.71 21.18
N ILE A 596 -12.56 -13.87 20.79
CA ILE A 596 -12.78 -12.45 20.49
C ILE A 596 -13.22 -12.26 19.05
N ILE A 597 -14.20 -11.40 18.81
CA ILE A 597 -14.63 -10.98 17.47
C ILE A 597 -14.34 -9.50 17.30
N LYS A 598 -13.64 -9.15 16.21
CA LYS A 598 -13.40 -7.75 15.81
C LYS A 598 -13.97 -7.51 14.41
N THR A 599 -14.47 -6.29 14.17
CA THR A 599 -14.97 -5.85 12.87
C THR A 599 -13.91 -5.02 12.15
N ASN A 600 -13.84 -5.16 10.82
CA ASN A 600 -12.96 -4.40 9.92
C ASN A 600 -11.48 -4.42 10.30
N SER A 601 -11.03 -5.52 10.91
CA SER A 601 -9.63 -5.73 11.30
C SER A 601 -8.72 -6.17 10.15
N PHE A 602 -9.29 -6.59 9.02
CA PHE A 602 -8.59 -7.03 7.83
C PHE A 602 -9.16 -6.35 6.58
N GLN A 603 -8.29 -5.94 5.65
CA GLN A 603 -8.64 -5.41 4.34
C GLN A 603 -7.87 -6.16 3.24
N SER A 604 -8.46 -6.31 2.05
CA SER A 604 -7.83 -7.03 0.93
C SER A 604 -6.51 -6.40 0.49
N GLU A 605 -6.35 -5.09 0.65
CA GLU A 605 -5.14 -4.32 0.32
C GLU A 605 -3.94 -4.64 1.23
N ASP A 606 -4.17 -5.32 2.37
CA ASP A 606 -3.10 -5.69 3.31
C ASP A 606 -2.11 -6.69 2.70
N PHE A 607 -2.46 -7.35 1.61
CA PHE A 607 -1.56 -8.23 0.88
C PHE A 607 -0.47 -7.49 0.12
N GLY A 608 -0.68 -6.27 -0.39
CA GLY A 608 0.31 -5.44 -1.07
C GLY A 608 1.27 -6.17 -2.03
N PHE A 609 2.00 -5.42 -2.83
CA PHE A 609 3.02 -5.99 -3.72
C PHE A 609 4.43 -5.81 -3.16
N GLN A 610 5.33 -6.75 -3.49
CA GLN A 610 6.76 -6.58 -3.30
C GLN A 610 7.26 -5.45 -4.20
N ASP A 611 7.95 -4.47 -3.62
CA ASP A 611 8.65 -3.45 -4.39
C ASP A 611 10.04 -3.95 -4.81
N PHE A 612 10.37 -3.76 -6.10
CA PHE A 612 11.68 -4.08 -6.68
C PHE A 612 12.54 -2.81 -6.80
N GLU A 613 12.42 -1.89 -5.87
CA GLU A 613 13.25 -0.70 -5.77
C GLU A 613 14.45 -0.95 -4.83
N LEU A 614 15.63 -0.67 -5.35
CA LEU A 614 16.85 -0.49 -4.58
C LEU A 614 17.15 1.01 -4.55
N GLY A 615 16.90 1.64 -3.40
CA GLY A 615 17.02 3.10 -3.27
C GLY A 615 17.83 3.47 -2.03
N LYS A 616 17.20 4.15 -1.09
CA LYS A 616 17.78 4.59 0.17
C LYS A 616 18.40 3.41 0.95
N PRO A 617 19.71 3.42 1.26
CA PRO A 617 20.33 2.36 2.04
C PRO A 617 19.68 2.21 3.42
N ARG A 618 19.42 0.96 3.82
CA ARG A 618 18.80 0.65 5.11
C ARG A 618 19.36 -0.64 5.69
N THR A 619 19.22 -0.78 6.99
CA THR A 619 19.40 -2.08 7.65
C THR A 619 18.29 -3.05 7.26
N ILE A 620 18.50 -4.33 7.54
CA ILE A 620 17.42 -5.32 7.45
C ILE A 620 16.21 -4.88 8.29
N ILE A 621 15.02 -5.12 7.75
CA ILE A 621 13.77 -4.89 8.49
C ILE A 621 13.57 -6.06 9.45
N TYR A 622 13.66 -5.77 10.75
CA TYR A 622 13.44 -6.71 11.85
C TYR A 622 12.22 -6.24 12.65
N LYS A 623 11.00 -6.68 12.22
CA LYS A 623 9.72 -6.25 12.82
C LYS A 623 8.66 -7.34 12.73
#